data_f53c997e59a2ed894ef9d9876163d9f1
#
_entry.id   f53c997e59a2ed894ef9d9876163d9f1
#
_cell.length_a   1.000
_cell.length_b   1.000
_cell.length_c   1.000
_cell.angle_alpha   90.00
_cell.angle_beta   90.00
_cell.angle_gamma   90.00
#
_symmetry.space_group_name_H-M   'P 1'
#
loop_
_entity.id
_entity.type
_entity.pdbx_description
1 polymer ?
#
loop_
_entity_poly.entity_id
_entity_poly.type
_entity_poly.pdbx_seq_one_letter_code
_entity_poly.pdbx_strand_id
1 'polypeptide(L)'
;YTMEAYLTGATKEHQGKREVEINKNLSITRELSYAEATNGNDVMSAIDIELQTVCENALGSLITKMRDQEQQMIEEDAAKPEKDQKYQGKDITLASTGAIVVMDPRNGEVLASASYPSYDPNWFMQGLTKEQSEYLFGEAATDTTPLRNKAVSARYAPGSIFKPLTG
;
A
#
# COMPACT_ATOMS: atom_id res chain seq x y z
N TYR A 1 -12.22 -0.17 4.72
CA TYR A 1 -13.69 0.03 4.92
C TYR A 1 -14.09 0.21 6.39
N THR A 2 -13.30 -0.24 7.38
CA THR A 2 -13.69 -0.20 8.80
C THR A 2 -13.85 1.24 9.32
N MET A 3 -13.02 2.18 8.86
CA MET A 3 -13.05 3.59 9.29
C MET A 3 -13.91 4.48 8.39
N GLU A 4 -14.38 3.97 7.27
CA GLU A 4 -15.17 4.72 6.29
C GLU A 4 -16.39 5.39 6.91
N ALA A 5 -17.12 4.65 7.74
CA ALA A 5 -18.32 5.16 8.41
C ALA A 5 -18.06 6.34 9.36
N TYR A 6 -16.82 6.48 9.84
CA TYR A 6 -16.42 7.58 10.72
C TYR A 6 -15.87 8.78 9.95
N LEU A 7 -15.10 8.51 8.88
CA LEU A 7 -14.38 9.53 8.11
C LEU A 7 -15.29 10.24 7.10
N THR A 8 -16.29 9.55 6.58
CA THR A 8 -17.17 10.12 5.57
C THR A 8 -18.45 10.68 6.18
N GLY A 9 -18.91 11.82 5.69
CA GLY A 9 -20.26 12.33 5.95
C GLY A 9 -21.37 11.51 5.26
N ALA A 10 -21.15 10.21 5.05
CA ALA A 10 -22.06 9.36 4.27
C ALA A 10 -23.35 8.96 5.03
N THR A 11 -23.44 9.24 6.33
CA THR A 11 -24.67 9.03 7.10
C THR A 11 -25.72 10.06 6.70
N LYS A 12 -27.00 9.70 6.77
CA LYS A 12 -28.10 10.61 6.42
C LYS A 12 -28.09 11.93 7.21
N GLU A 13 -27.47 11.92 8.39
CA GLU A 13 -27.35 13.08 9.28
C GLU A 13 -26.27 14.06 8.82
N HIS A 14 -25.25 13.58 8.09
CA HIS A 14 -24.11 14.37 7.63
C HIS A 14 -24.18 14.71 6.13
N GLN A 15 -25.03 14.03 5.38
CA GLN A 15 -25.21 14.31 3.95
C GLN A 15 -25.82 15.68 3.73
N GLY A 16 -25.18 16.51 2.93
CA GLY A 16 -25.79 17.70 2.39
C GLY A 16 -26.97 17.35 1.48
N LYS A 17 -27.99 18.21 1.45
CA LYS A 17 -29.16 18.04 0.62
C LYS A 17 -29.38 19.28 -0.20
N ARG A 18 -29.60 19.12 -1.49
CA ARG A 18 -29.99 20.20 -2.40
C ARG A 18 -31.23 19.80 -3.16
N GLU A 19 -32.31 20.52 -2.92
CA GLU A 19 -33.55 20.35 -3.67
C GLU A 19 -33.62 21.42 -4.74
N VAL A 20 -33.78 21.01 -5.97
CA VAL A 20 -33.79 21.90 -7.13
C VAL A 20 -34.99 21.62 -8.03
N GLU A 21 -35.50 22.64 -8.64
CA GLU A 21 -36.48 22.55 -9.70
C GLU A 21 -35.75 22.51 -11.04
N ILE A 22 -36.10 21.55 -11.89
CA ILE A 22 -35.44 21.35 -13.19
C ILE A 22 -36.47 21.49 -14.34
N ASN A 23 -36.04 22.02 -15.47
CA ASN A 23 -36.84 22.06 -16.68
C ASN A 23 -36.72 20.75 -17.49
N LYS A 24 -37.44 20.67 -18.59
CA LYS A 24 -37.42 19.51 -19.50
C LYS A 24 -36.06 19.15 -20.08
N ASN A 25 -35.11 20.08 -20.03
CA ASN A 25 -33.72 19.88 -20.49
C ASN A 25 -32.75 19.54 -19.33
N LEU A 26 -33.25 19.17 -18.15
CA LEU A 26 -32.49 18.90 -16.93
C LEU A 26 -31.67 20.08 -16.39
N SER A 27 -31.95 21.31 -16.87
CA SER A 27 -31.28 22.51 -16.35
C SER A 27 -31.99 22.98 -15.09
N ILE A 28 -31.23 23.32 -14.03
CA ILE A 28 -31.72 23.84 -12.78
C ILE A 28 -32.35 25.22 -13.05
N THR A 29 -33.65 25.38 -12.74
CA THR A 29 -34.37 26.64 -12.87
C THR A 29 -34.48 27.37 -11.54
N ARG A 30 -34.52 26.63 -10.43
CA ARG A 30 -34.66 27.19 -9.10
C ARG A 30 -34.09 26.25 -8.06
N GLU A 31 -33.45 26.81 -7.03
CA GLU A 31 -33.11 26.11 -5.81
C GLU A 31 -34.23 26.27 -4.78
N LEU A 32 -34.74 25.16 -4.28
CA LEU A 32 -35.85 25.12 -3.34
C LEU A 32 -35.35 25.03 -1.90
N SER A 33 -34.33 24.23 -1.66
CA SER A 33 -33.76 24.01 -0.35
C SER A 33 -32.29 23.61 -0.48
N TYR A 34 -31.46 24.08 0.44
CA TYR A 34 -30.05 23.70 0.57
C TYR A 34 -29.71 23.43 2.02
N ALA A 35 -29.15 22.28 2.30
CA ALA A 35 -28.50 21.94 3.57
C ALA A 35 -27.06 21.54 3.30
N GLU A 36 -26.13 22.18 3.99
CA GLU A 36 -24.71 21.90 3.84
C GLU A 36 -24.35 20.52 4.42
N ALA A 37 -23.43 19.82 3.77
CA ALA A 37 -22.87 18.60 4.32
C ALA A 37 -21.98 18.93 5.54
N THR A 38 -22.02 18.08 6.56
CA THR A 38 -21.10 18.17 7.69
C THR A 38 -19.96 17.19 7.53
N ASN A 39 -18.77 17.56 8.01
CA ASN A 39 -17.60 16.69 7.97
C ASN A 39 -17.81 15.42 8.78
N GLY A 40 -17.12 14.35 8.40
CA GLY A 40 -16.99 13.17 9.22
C GLY A 40 -16.11 13.42 10.45
N ASN A 41 -15.89 12.39 11.24
CA ASN A 41 -15.10 12.46 12.46
C ASN A 41 -13.60 12.32 12.16
N ASP A 42 -12.78 12.90 13.02
CA ASP A 42 -11.35 12.63 13.03
C ASP A 42 -11.06 11.23 13.60
N VAL A 43 -10.07 10.55 13.04
CA VAL A 43 -9.59 9.26 13.52
C VAL A 43 -8.14 9.39 13.94
N MET A 44 -7.87 9.13 15.22
CA MET A 44 -6.52 9.05 15.75
C MET A 44 -6.04 7.60 15.67
N SER A 45 -4.95 7.36 14.94
CA SER A 45 -4.29 6.05 14.85
C SER A 45 -3.22 5.91 15.93
N ALA A 46 -2.86 4.67 16.27
CA ALA A 46 -1.74 4.36 17.15
C ALA A 46 -0.38 4.37 16.41
N ILE A 47 -0.35 4.67 15.12
CA ILE A 47 0.88 4.71 14.32
C ILE A 47 1.81 5.81 14.85
N ASP A 48 3.03 5.42 15.22
CA ASP A 48 4.14 6.32 15.50
C ASP A 48 4.82 6.68 14.16
N ILE A 49 4.74 7.94 13.79
CA ILE A 49 5.22 8.39 12.47
C ILE A 49 6.75 8.29 12.31
N GLU A 50 7.50 8.45 13.41
CA GLU A 50 8.96 8.31 13.37
C GLU A 50 9.34 6.84 13.17
N LEU A 51 8.71 5.94 13.92
CA LEU A 51 8.89 4.50 13.78
C LEU A 51 8.43 3.99 12.40
N GLN A 52 7.31 4.49 11.90
CA GLN A 52 6.82 4.19 10.53
C GLN A 52 7.87 4.55 9.49
N THR A 53 8.43 5.76 9.57
CA THR A 53 9.46 6.25 8.64
C THR A 53 10.73 5.38 8.71
N VAL A 54 11.16 5.01 9.91
CA VAL A 54 12.32 4.10 10.08
C VAL A 54 12.04 2.73 9.44
N CYS A 55 10.85 2.17 9.65
CA CYS A 55 10.46 0.88 9.09
C CYS A 55 10.40 0.93 7.55
N GLU A 56 9.85 1.98 6.96
CA GLU A 56 9.78 2.16 5.51
C GLU A 56 11.17 2.25 4.87
N ASN A 57 12.05 3.07 5.44
CA ASN A 57 13.43 3.24 4.97
C ASN A 57 14.24 1.93 5.12
N ALA A 58 14.11 1.25 6.25
CA ALA A 58 14.78 -0.02 6.49
C ALA A 58 14.31 -1.10 5.53
N LEU A 59 13.00 -1.20 5.30
CA LEU A 59 12.41 -2.17 4.38
C LEU A 59 12.86 -1.93 2.94
N GLY A 60 12.80 -0.69 2.45
CA GLY A 60 13.26 -0.33 1.12
C GLY A 60 14.74 -0.65 0.90
N SER A 61 15.58 -0.26 1.86
CA SER A 61 17.02 -0.55 1.83
C SER A 61 17.32 -2.05 1.85
N LEU A 62 16.59 -2.83 2.66
CA LEU A 62 16.74 -4.27 2.75
C LEU A 62 16.38 -4.96 1.43
N ILE A 63 15.22 -4.64 0.85
CA ILE A 63 14.77 -5.25 -0.40
C ILE A 63 15.74 -4.93 -1.54
N THR A 64 16.20 -3.68 -1.65
CA THR A 64 17.20 -3.29 -2.66
C THR A 64 18.49 -4.09 -2.49
N LYS A 65 19.01 -4.15 -1.26
CA LYS A 65 20.24 -4.91 -0.97
C LYS A 65 20.09 -6.41 -1.27
N MET A 66 18.96 -6.99 -0.93
CA MET A 66 18.68 -8.41 -1.23
C MET A 66 18.65 -8.66 -2.73
N ARG A 67 17.97 -7.79 -3.48
CA ARG A 67 17.92 -7.88 -4.95
C ARG A 67 19.30 -7.82 -5.58
N ASP A 68 20.13 -6.87 -5.13
CA ASP A 68 21.50 -6.72 -5.64
C ASP A 68 22.35 -7.96 -5.34
N GLN A 69 22.24 -8.53 -4.14
CA GLN A 69 22.93 -9.76 -3.76
C GLN A 69 22.46 -10.98 -4.57
N GLU A 70 21.15 -11.12 -4.77
CA GLU A 70 20.57 -12.19 -5.57
C GLU A 70 21.03 -12.10 -7.03
N GLN A 71 21.02 -10.87 -7.59
CA GLN A 71 21.51 -10.61 -8.94
C GLN A 71 22.99 -10.99 -9.08
N GLN A 72 23.82 -10.56 -8.14
CA GLN A 72 25.24 -10.91 -8.12
C GLN A 72 25.44 -12.43 -8.05
N MET A 73 24.69 -13.12 -7.19
CA MET A 73 24.77 -14.58 -7.06
C MET A 73 24.41 -15.31 -8.37
N ILE A 74 23.44 -14.80 -9.11
CA ILE A 74 23.03 -15.35 -10.41
C ILE A 74 24.14 -15.13 -11.45
N GLU A 75 24.72 -13.93 -11.49
CA GLU A 75 25.82 -13.58 -12.41
C GLU A 75 27.07 -14.41 -12.11
N GLU A 76 27.45 -14.58 -10.84
CA GLU A 76 28.55 -15.42 -10.41
C GLU A 76 28.32 -16.91 -10.77
N ASP A 77 27.07 -17.38 -10.64
CA ASP A 77 26.72 -18.75 -11.02
C ASP A 77 26.77 -18.94 -12.53
N ALA A 78 26.30 -17.98 -13.31
CA ALA A 78 26.36 -18.01 -14.77
C ALA A 78 27.79 -18.01 -15.33
N ALA A 79 28.76 -17.46 -14.58
CA ALA A 79 30.18 -17.46 -14.94
C ALA A 79 30.86 -18.83 -14.74
N LYS A 80 30.22 -19.77 -14.03
CA LYS A 80 30.76 -21.13 -13.79
C LYS A 80 30.59 -22.01 -15.02
N PRO A 81 31.39 -23.10 -15.12
CA PRO A 81 31.15 -24.14 -16.13
C PRO A 81 29.71 -24.67 -16.04
N GLU A 82 29.10 -24.93 -17.16
CA GLU A 82 27.68 -25.30 -17.30
C GLU A 82 27.22 -26.40 -16.33
N LYS A 83 28.07 -27.43 -16.13
CA LYS A 83 27.83 -28.54 -15.21
C LYS A 83 27.76 -28.14 -13.72
N ASP A 84 28.31 -26.97 -13.37
CA ASP A 84 28.43 -26.48 -11.99
C ASP A 84 27.42 -25.33 -11.70
N GLN A 85 26.65 -24.91 -12.71
CA GLN A 85 25.62 -23.88 -12.58
C GLN A 85 24.39 -24.41 -11.85
N LYS A 86 23.99 -23.71 -10.80
CA LYS A 86 22.81 -24.08 -9.98
C LYS A 86 21.51 -23.46 -10.48
N TYR A 87 21.62 -22.33 -11.17
CA TYR A 87 20.47 -21.51 -11.57
C TYR A 87 20.14 -21.59 -13.06
N GLN A 88 20.93 -22.30 -13.85
CA GLN A 88 20.71 -22.48 -15.28
C GLN A 88 19.31 -23.05 -15.57
N GLY A 89 18.56 -22.36 -16.42
CA GLY A 89 17.20 -22.75 -16.83
C GLY A 89 16.13 -22.62 -15.75
N LYS A 90 16.45 -21.99 -14.60
CA LYS A 90 15.45 -21.69 -13.56
C LYS A 90 14.94 -20.28 -13.74
N ASP A 91 13.64 -20.14 -13.58
CA ASP A 91 12.99 -18.84 -13.43
C ASP A 91 13.19 -18.36 -11.98
N ILE A 92 14.03 -17.34 -11.80
CA ILE A 92 14.38 -16.81 -10.49
C ILE A 92 13.74 -15.45 -10.34
N THR A 93 12.81 -15.36 -9.42
CA THR A 93 12.17 -14.08 -9.06
C THR A 93 13.01 -13.40 -7.98
N LEU A 94 13.58 -12.23 -8.31
CA LEU A 94 14.34 -11.41 -7.38
C LEU A 94 13.46 -10.78 -6.31
N ALA A 95 14.03 -10.50 -5.13
CA ALA A 95 13.32 -9.78 -4.07
C ALA A 95 12.81 -8.43 -4.57
N SER A 96 11.50 -8.22 -4.50
CA SER A 96 10.84 -7.02 -5.03
C SER A 96 9.80 -6.43 -4.08
N THR A 97 9.30 -7.21 -3.13
CA THR A 97 8.22 -6.80 -2.24
C THR A 97 8.48 -7.24 -0.81
N GLY A 98 7.91 -6.51 0.15
CA GLY A 98 8.01 -6.88 1.55
C GLY A 98 7.06 -6.08 2.44
N ALA A 99 7.00 -6.46 3.71
CA ALA A 99 6.24 -5.75 4.73
C ALA A 99 6.90 -5.84 6.10
N ILE A 100 6.71 -4.79 6.91
CA ILE A 100 7.05 -4.76 8.34
C ILE A 100 5.81 -4.32 9.10
N VAL A 101 5.47 -5.06 10.16
CA VAL A 101 4.43 -4.68 11.12
C VAL A 101 5.04 -4.67 12.52
N VAL A 102 4.89 -3.56 13.23
CA VAL A 102 5.33 -3.41 14.62
C VAL A 102 4.11 -3.22 15.50
N MET A 103 3.96 -4.08 16.50
CA MET A 103 2.82 -4.07 17.42
C MET A 103 3.30 -4.00 18.87
N ASP A 104 2.54 -3.30 19.71
CA ASP A 104 2.68 -3.42 21.16
C ASP A 104 1.92 -4.68 21.63
N PRO A 105 2.61 -5.70 22.16
CA PRO A 105 1.95 -6.95 22.58
C PRO A 105 1.08 -6.81 23.83
N ARG A 106 1.19 -5.70 24.56
CA ARG A 106 0.43 -5.46 25.80
C ARG A 106 -1.01 -5.06 25.53
N ASN A 107 -1.27 -4.34 24.44
CA ASN A 107 -2.58 -3.77 24.11
C ASN A 107 -3.01 -4.04 22.66
N GLY A 108 -2.11 -4.57 21.81
CA GLY A 108 -2.37 -4.88 20.40
C GLY A 108 -2.32 -3.68 19.46
N GLU A 109 -1.85 -2.53 19.92
CA GLU A 109 -1.68 -1.35 19.08
C GLU A 109 -0.65 -1.59 17.97
N VAL A 110 -1.00 -1.23 16.73
CA VAL A 110 -0.09 -1.24 15.59
C VAL A 110 0.66 0.09 15.58
N LEU A 111 1.95 0.05 15.90
CA LEU A 111 2.82 1.22 15.96
C LEU A 111 3.46 1.57 14.61
N ALA A 112 3.67 0.58 13.74
CA ALA A 112 4.11 0.79 12.36
C ALA A 112 3.58 -0.33 11.45
N SER A 113 3.29 0.03 10.18
CA SER A 113 2.78 -0.91 9.17
C SER A 113 3.33 -0.50 7.80
N ALA A 114 4.58 -0.89 7.52
CA ALA A 114 5.28 -0.57 6.29
C ALA A 114 5.03 -1.62 5.21
N SER A 115 4.88 -1.17 3.99
CA SER A 115 4.69 -1.97 2.77
C SER A 115 5.65 -1.49 1.69
N TYR A 116 6.33 -2.41 0.99
CA TYR A 116 7.26 -2.04 -0.09
C TYR A 116 6.96 -2.86 -1.37
N PRO A 117 7.00 -2.23 -2.55
CA PRO A 117 7.00 -0.80 -2.75
C PRO A 117 5.69 -0.15 -2.28
N SER A 118 5.75 1.15 -2.03
CA SER A 118 4.63 1.98 -1.58
C SER A 118 4.53 3.23 -2.44
N TYR A 119 3.58 4.10 -2.17
CA TYR A 119 3.37 5.35 -2.88
C TYR A 119 2.90 6.44 -1.92
N ASP A 120 3.04 7.70 -2.33
CA ASP A 120 2.47 8.84 -1.60
C ASP A 120 0.99 9.02 -1.99
N PRO A 121 0.04 8.86 -1.06
CA PRO A 121 -1.39 9.06 -1.33
C PRO A 121 -1.74 10.46 -1.86
N ASN A 122 -0.92 11.46 -1.56
CA ASN A 122 -1.12 12.83 -2.04
C ASN A 122 -0.99 12.95 -3.56
N TRP A 123 -0.35 12.01 -4.23
CA TRP A 123 -0.30 12.00 -5.71
C TRP A 123 -1.68 12.01 -6.33
N PHE A 124 -2.65 11.31 -5.73
CA PHE A 124 -4.03 11.28 -6.24
C PHE A 124 -4.77 12.60 -6.02
N MET A 125 -4.40 13.37 -4.99
CA MET A 125 -4.99 14.67 -4.71
C MET A 125 -4.51 15.75 -5.69
N GLN A 126 -3.27 15.65 -6.14
CA GLN A 126 -2.62 16.63 -7.02
C GLN A 126 -2.75 16.30 -8.50
N GLY A 127 -3.20 15.09 -8.83
CA GLY A 127 -3.14 14.50 -10.16
C GLY A 127 -1.80 13.80 -10.40
N LEU A 128 -1.87 12.62 -11.02
CA LEU A 128 -0.69 11.81 -11.28
C LEU A 128 0.13 12.38 -12.45
N THR A 129 1.45 12.43 -12.29
CA THR A 129 2.36 12.60 -13.42
C THR A 129 2.40 11.34 -14.28
N LYS A 130 3.00 11.43 -15.47
CA LYS A 130 3.16 10.27 -16.34
C LYS A 130 4.02 9.18 -15.68
N GLU A 131 5.12 9.58 -15.03
CA GLU A 131 6.02 8.68 -14.32
C GLU A 131 5.33 8.00 -13.14
N GLN A 132 4.55 8.75 -12.35
CA GLN A 132 3.76 8.20 -11.24
C GLN A 132 2.68 7.23 -11.74
N SER A 133 2.03 7.56 -12.84
CA SER A 133 1.03 6.68 -13.47
C SER A 133 1.68 5.39 -13.97
N GLU A 134 2.84 5.47 -14.62
CA GLU A 134 3.59 4.28 -15.07
C GLU A 134 4.06 3.44 -13.88
N TYR A 135 4.56 4.07 -12.80
CA TYR A 135 4.95 3.38 -11.58
C TYR A 135 3.79 2.62 -10.91
N LEU A 136 2.58 3.21 -10.90
CA LEU A 136 1.42 2.64 -10.22
C LEU A 136 0.66 1.60 -11.07
N PHE A 137 0.62 1.79 -12.40
CA PHE A 137 -0.26 1.06 -13.31
C PHE A 137 0.46 0.47 -14.52
N GLY A 138 1.75 0.75 -14.70
CA GLY A 138 2.55 0.21 -15.79
C GLY A 138 2.84 -1.29 -15.66
N GLU A 139 3.55 -1.83 -16.63
CA GLU A 139 3.84 -3.27 -16.68
C GLU A 139 4.58 -3.77 -15.43
N ALA A 140 5.58 -3.02 -14.95
CA ALA A 140 6.33 -3.35 -13.74
C ALA A 140 5.47 -3.34 -12.46
N ALA A 141 4.35 -2.61 -12.44
CA ALA A 141 3.42 -2.59 -11.32
C ALA A 141 2.67 -3.93 -11.14
N THR A 142 2.62 -4.77 -12.16
CA THR A 142 1.97 -6.09 -12.10
C THR A 142 2.68 -6.99 -11.08
N ASP A 143 4.00 -6.97 -11.06
CA ASP A 143 4.80 -7.81 -10.17
C ASP A 143 4.98 -7.19 -8.78
N THR A 144 5.19 -5.88 -8.73
CA THR A 144 5.48 -5.16 -7.49
C THR A 144 4.25 -4.69 -6.74
N THR A 145 3.12 -4.50 -7.46
CA THR A 145 1.81 -4.09 -6.93
C THR A 145 1.88 -2.96 -5.89
N PRO A 146 2.40 -1.75 -6.25
CA PRO A 146 2.64 -0.69 -5.27
C PRO A 146 1.36 -0.21 -4.56
N LEU A 147 0.20 -0.27 -5.21
CA LEU A 147 -1.10 0.07 -4.62
C LEU A 147 -1.60 -0.94 -3.57
N ARG A 148 -1.02 -2.14 -3.55
CA ARG A 148 -1.44 -3.16 -2.60
C ARG A 148 -0.67 -3.03 -1.29
N ASN A 149 -1.37 -2.82 -0.19
CA ASN A 149 -0.75 -2.86 1.14
C ASN A 149 -0.41 -4.32 1.51
N LYS A 150 0.89 -4.64 1.46
CA LYS A 150 1.40 -6.01 1.67
C LYS A 150 1.37 -6.41 3.15
N ALA A 151 1.39 -5.45 4.07
CA ALA A 151 1.30 -5.73 5.50
C ALA A 151 -0.03 -6.38 5.90
N VAL A 152 -1.11 -6.10 5.16
CA VAL A 152 -2.46 -6.62 5.46
C VAL A 152 -3.02 -7.57 4.40
N SER A 153 -2.49 -7.57 3.18
CA SER A 153 -3.11 -8.31 2.06
C SER A 153 -2.18 -9.29 1.36
N ALA A 154 -0.87 -9.26 1.61
CA ALA A 154 0.05 -10.24 1.04
C ALA A 154 0.06 -11.55 1.82
N ARG A 155 0.46 -12.61 1.12
CA ARG A 155 0.67 -13.93 1.71
C ARG A 155 2.10 -14.36 1.41
N TYR A 156 2.89 -14.44 2.46
CA TYR A 156 4.27 -14.91 2.39
C TYR A 156 4.40 -16.23 3.12
N ALA A 157 5.38 -17.06 2.71
CA ALA A 157 5.75 -18.24 3.48
C ALA A 157 6.31 -17.78 4.83
N PRO A 158 5.76 -18.25 5.98
CA PRO A 158 6.10 -17.72 7.29
C PRO A 158 7.56 -18.01 7.70
N GLY A 159 8.15 -19.09 7.19
CA GLY A 159 9.51 -19.46 7.54
C GLY A 159 9.72 -19.57 9.05
N SER A 160 10.82 -19.01 9.56
CA SER A 160 11.23 -19.09 10.97
C SER A 160 10.30 -18.35 11.95
N ILE A 161 9.44 -17.44 11.48
CA ILE A 161 8.48 -16.78 12.37
C ILE A 161 7.38 -17.73 12.85
N PHE A 162 7.24 -18.90 12.21
CA PHE A 162 6.31 -19.95 12.63
C PHE A 162 6.83 -20.83 13.78
N LYS A 163 8.14 -20.77 14.09
CA LYS A 163 8.78 -21.60 15.12
C LYS A 163 8.17 -21.50 16.53
N PRO A 164 7.70 -20.33 17.02
CA PRO A 164 7.02 -20.26 18.32
C PRO A 164 5.79 -21.15 18.44
N LEU A 165 5.20 -21.56 17.29
CA LEU A 165 4.03 -22.47 17.25
C LEU A 165 4.42 -23.95 17.14
N THR A 166 5.63 -24.25 16.68
CA THR A 166 6.09 -25.63 16.36
C THR A 166 7.32 -26.08 17.15
N GLY A 167 7.94 -25.16 17.91
CA GLY A 167 9.17 -25.39 18.68
C GLY A 167 8.98 -26.02 20.04
#